data_237d71e16ea31ce3d864d35256fdada8
#
_entry.id   237d71e16ea31ce3d864d35256fdada8
#
_cell.length_a   1.000
_cell.length_b   1.000
_cell.length_c   1.000
_cell.angle_alpha   90.00
_cell.angle_beta   90.00
_cell.angle_gamma   90.00
#
_symmetry.space_group_name_H-M   'P 1'
#
loop_
_entity.id
_entity.type
_entity.pdbx_description
1 polymer ?
#
loop_
_entity_poly.entity_id
_entity_poly.type
_entity_poly.pdbx_seq_one_letter_code
_entity_poly.pdbx_strand_id
1 'polypeptide(L)'
;MSLMRNMNRALTATTGLQVRRAPKRQPGPVTKAPEKKTPAKRPAPEYRCTDDPATDRLLRRPVFIMSPVRSGSTLLRMLLDAHPRLHAPHELHIRRLEVDYGSTLSRRAMDALDLSRGDLEHLLWDRVLHRELTRSGKDFIVEKTPSNAFVYRRIRDCWPDARFVFLLRHPVSIAQSWHEGDPDKRTYEEACADALRYMKAVDNARKGITGGHTVRYEELTADPERRLRALCTYLGVDFEPAMLDYGARDGTQVQKGLGDWRDKIRSGTVQAGRPLPKDDEIPEVLRPMCEAWGYLK
;
A
#
# COMPACT_ATOMS: atom_id res chain seq x y z
N MET A 1 -15.26 37.88 -46.08
CA MET A 1 -13.79 38.12 -46.08
C MET A 1 -13.36 39.49 -45.54
N SER A 2 -14.23 40.46 -45.36
CA SER A 2 -13.87 41.82 -44.93
C SER A 2 -13.60 42.00 -43.43
N LEU A 3 -14.31 41.30 -42.56
CA LEU A 3 -14.22 41.47 -41.09
C LEU A 3 -12.84 41.12 -40.51
N MET A 4 -12.28 40.03 -40.97
CA MET A 4 -10.95 39.54 -40.50
C MET A 4 -9.79 40.44 -40.98
N ARG A 5 -9.95 41.06 -42.16
CA ARG A 5 -8.97 42.00 -42.70
C ARG A 5 -8.98 43.33 -41.93
N ASN A 6 -10.15 43.82 -41.52
CA ASN A 6 -10.29 45.02 -40.72
C ASN A 6 -9.80 44.82 -39.29
N MET A 7 -10.09 43.66 -38.71
CA MET A 7 -9.60 43.27 -37.38
C MET A 7 -8.07 43.16 -37.31
N ASN A 8 -7.46 42.55 -38.34
CA ASN A 8 -5.99 42.47 -38.43
C ASN A 8 -5.33 43.82 -38.63
N ARG A 9 -5.97 44.73 -39.37
CA ARG A 9 -5.42 46.10 -39.56
C ARG A 9 -5.42 46.89 -38.26
N ALA A 10 -6.41 46.77 -37.42
CA ALA A 10 -6.48 47.40 -36.11
C ALA A 10 -5.46 46.76 -35.14
N LEU A 11 -5.37 45.45 -35.11
CA LEU A 11 -4.42 44.71 -34.25
C LEU A 11 -2.95 45.01 -34.64
N THR A 12 -2.62 45.05 -35.91
CA THR A 12 -1.25 45.30 -36.35
C THR A 12 -0.85 46.74 -36.05
N ALA A 13 -1.78 47.70 -36.13
CA ALA A 13 -1.49 49.11 -35.81
C ALA A 13 -1.22 49.37 -34.32
N THR A 14 -1.80 48.55 -33.43
CA THR A 14 -1.72 48.73 -31.96
C THR A 14 -0.72 47.78 -31.27
N THR A 15 -0.51 46.58 -31.79
CA THR A 15 0.25 45.54 -31.11
C THR A 15 1.34 44.87 -31.94
N GLY A 16 1.41 45.16 -33.26
CA GLY A 16 2.31 44.46 -34.18
C GLY A 16 1.95 42.99 -34.50
N LEU A 17 0.86 42.50 -33.96
CA LEU A 17 0.44 41.11 -34.11
C LEU A 17 -0.61 40.92 -35.21
N GLN A 18 -0.61 39.79 -35.92
CA GLN A 18 -1.60 39.40 -36.91
C GLN A 18 -2.23 38.05 -36.59
N VAL A 19 -3.55 37.95 -36.61
CA VAL A 19 -4.25 36.68 -36.52
C VAL A 19 -4.29 36.03 -37.92
N ARG A 20 -3.60 34.90 -38.06
CA ARG A 20 -3.66 34.09 -39.28
C ARG A 20 -4.57 32.87 -39.06
N ARG A 21 -5.42 32.59 -40.02
CA ARG A 21 -6.22 31.37 -40.03
C ARG A 21 -5.29 30.18 -40.23
N ALA A 22 -5.30 29.25 -39.29
CA ALA A 22 -4.57 28.00 -39.46
C ALA A 22 -5.02 27.29 -40.77
N PRO A 23 -4.10 26.78 -41.59
CA PRO A 23 -4.47 26.00 -42.75
C PRO A 23 -5.32 24.81 -42.34
N LYS A 24 -6.44 24.55 -43.04
CA LYS A 24 -7.21 23.32 -42.87
C LYS A 24 -6.28 22.14 -43.15
N ARG A 25 -5.97 21.38 -42.10
CA ARG A 25 -5.28 20.08 -42.28
C ARG A 25 -6.17 19.20 -43.14
N GLN A 26 -5.68 18.85 -44.30
CA GLN A 26 -6.24 17.75 -45.08
C GLN A 26 -6.03 16.46 -44.26
N PRO A 27 -7.01 15.55 -44.19
CA PRO A 27 -6.79 14.24 -43.60
C PRO A 27 -5.69 13.52 -44.38
N GLY A 28 -4.53 13.42 -43.78
CA GLY A 28 -3.46 12.58 -44.31
C GLY A 28 -3.88 11.10 -44.21
N PRO A 29 -3.21 10.20 -44.96
CA PRO A 29 -3.49 8.78 -44.95
C PRO A 29 -3.44 8.29 -43.47
N VAL A 30 -4.46 7.50 -43.09
CA VAL A 30 -4.57 6.89 -41.77
C VAL A 30 -3.37 5.95 -41.57
N THR A 31 -2.30 6.49 -41.05
CA THR A 31 -1.22 5.65 -40.54
C THR A 31 -1.76 4.96 -39.28
N LYS A 32 -1.76 3.62 -39.28
CA LYS A 32 -2.08 2.80 -38.11
C LYS A 32 -1.36 3.40 -36.91
N ALA A 33 -2.08 3.68 -35.84
CA ALA A 33 -1.50 4.15 -34.60
C ALA A 33 -0.35 3.21 -34.20
N PRO A 34 0.82 3.73 -33.80
CA PRO A 34 1.90 2.87 -33.35
C PRO A 34 1.38 2.02 -32.20
N GLU A 35 1.50 0.71 -32.32
CA GLU A 35 1.22 -0.21 -31.23
C GLU A 35 1.93 0.32 -29.99
N LYS A 36 1.16 0.57 -28.93
CA LYS A 36 1.72 0.93 -27.63
C LYS A 36 2.61 -0.21 -27.19
N LYS A 37 3.92 -0.10 -27.47
CA LYS A 37 4.91 -1.01 -26.92
C LYS A 37 4.72 -0.98 -25.41
N THR A 38 4.30 -2.10 -24.86
CA THR A 38 4.26 -2.32 -23.40
C THR A 38 5.64 -1.90 -22.88
N PRO A 39 5.74 -0.94 -21.95
CA PRO A 39 7.05 -0.52 -21.47
C PRO A 39 7.78 -1.74 -20.93
N ALA A 40 8.98 -1.98 -21.40
CA ALA A 40 9.83 -3.07 -20.95
C ALA A 40 9.90 -2.98 -19.42
N LYS A 41 9.62 -4.11 -18.75
CA LYS A 41 9.65 -4.20 -17.30
C LYS A 41 11.05 -3.77 -16.85
N ARG A 42 11.17 -2.61 -16.20
CA ARG A 42 12.47 -2.15 -15.66
C ARG A 42 13.02 -3.27 -14.76
N PRO A 43 14.31 -3.64 -14.87
CA PRO A 43 14.91 -4.58 -13.94
C PRO A 43 14.67 -4.07 -12.51
N ALA A 44 14.41 -4.99 -11.59
CA ALA A 44 14.29 -4.63 -10.18
C ALA A 44 15.58 -3.92 -9.74
N PRO A 45 15.48 -2.81 -9.00
CA PRO A 45 16.68 -2.13 -8.53
C PRO A 45 17.47 -3.08 -7.64
N GLU A 46 18.76 -3.15 -7.88
CA GLU A 46 19.70 -3.80 -6.98
C GLU A 46 19.74 -2.98 -5.69
N TYR A 47 19.60 -3.64 -4.54
CA TYR A 47 19.70 -3.00 -3.22
C TYR A 47 20.61 -3.84 -2.33
N ARG A 48 21.24 -3.17 -1.39
CA ARG A 48 22.05 -3.80 -0.35
C ARG A 48 21.48 -3.46 1.02
N CYS A 49 21.68 -4.38 1.96
CA CYS A 49 21.41 -4.03 3.36
C CYS A 49 22.53 -3.12 3.84
N THR A 50 22.19 -2.15 4.65
CA THR A 50 23.19 -1.27 5.22
C THR A 50 24.08 -2.01 6.21
N ASP A 51 25.40 -1.80 6.10
CA ASP A 51 26.40 -2.33 7.04
C ASP A 51 26.47 -1.45 8.30
N ASP A 52 26.16 -0.16 8.19
CA ASP A 52 26.09 0.79 9.29
C ASP A 52 24.68 1.34 9.51
N PRO A 53 23.92 0.73 10.43
CA PRO A 53 22.57 1.22 10.76
C PRO A 53 22.52 2.64 11.32
N ALA A 54 23.63 3.15 11.87
CA ALA A 54 23.65 4.50 12.42
C ALA A 54 23.68 5.55 11.31
N THR A 55 24.26 5.22 10.16
CA THR A 55 24.36 6.10 9.00
C THR A 55 23.13 6.01 8.12
N ASP A 56 22.69 4.81 7.79
CA ASP A 56 21.70 4.58 6.72
C ASP A 56 20.28 4.32 7.21
N ARG A 57 20.10 4.09 8.51
CA ARG A 57 18.78 3.87 9.12
C ARG A 57 18.51 4.84 10.27
N LEU A 58 17.50 5.67 10.10
CA LEU A 58 16.95 6.49 11.17
C LEU A 58 15.87 5.74 11.95
N LEU A 59 15.12 4.87 11.25
CA LEU A 59 14.03 4.10 11.78
C LEU A 59 14.51 2.70 12.20
N ARG A 60 14.48 2.40 13.49
CA ARG A 60 15.08 1.14 14.01
C ARG A 60 14.10 -0.02 14.06
N ARG A 61 12.92 0.17 14.59
CA ARG A 61 11.94 -0.90 14.85
C ARG A 61 10.57 -0.60 14.26
N PRO A 62 10.45 -0.47 12.93
CA PRO A 62 9.15 -0.32 12.31
C PRO A 62 8.30 -1.57 12.48
N VAL A 63 6.98 -1.40 12.51
CA VAL A 63 6.01 -2.49 12.49
C VAL A 63 5.39 -2.55 11.09
N PHE A 64 5.38 -3.73 10.47
CA PHE A 64 4.73 -3.93 9.17
C PHE A 64 3.55 -4.90 9.30
N ILE A 65 2.36 -4.44 8.91
CA ILE A 65 1.20 -5.32 8.77
C ILE A 65 1.22 -5.93 7.38
N MET A 66 1.50 -7.22 7.31
CA MET A 66 1.45 -8.02 6.09
C MET A 66 0.08 -8.65 5.96
N SER A 67 -0.69 -8.21 4.98
CA SER A 67 -2.08 -8.65 4.83
C SER A 67 -2.50 -8.61 3.37
N PRO A 68 -3.41 -9.49 2.93
CA PRO A 68 -4.10 -9.28 1.67
C PRO A 68 -4.99 -8.03 1.73
N VAL A 69 -5.32 -7.48 0.58
CA VAL A 69 -6.43 -6.51 0.49
C VAL A 69 -7.72 -7.15 0.99
N ARG A 70 -8.63 -6.36 1.54
CA ARG A 70 -9.94 -6.81 2.06
C ARG A 70 -9.89 -7.81 3.22
N SER A 71 -8.76 -7.93 3.90
CA SER A 71 -8.58 -8.79 5.09
C SER A 71 -8.98 -8.14 6.42
N GLY A 72 -9.43 -6.87 6.42
CA GLY A 72 -9.70 -6.11 7.64
C GLY A 72 -8.48 -5.33 8.15
N SER A 73 -7.46 -5.18 7.33
CA SER A 73 -6.21 -4.49 7.71
C SER A 73 -6.41 -3.02 8.07
N THR A 74 -7.41 -2.36 7.52
CA THR A 74 -7.77 -0.99 7.93
C THR A 74 -8.31 -0.98 9.37
N LEU A 75 -9.14 -1.95 9.75
CA LEU A 75 -9.60 -2.08 11.13
C LEU A 75 -8.41 -2.26 12.07
N LEU A 76 -7.55 -3.25 11.82
CA LEU A 76 -6.38 -3.50 12.67
C LEU A 76 -5.47 -2.26 12.78
N ARG A 77 -5.24 -1.55 11.66
CA ARG A 77 -4.50 -0.29 11.65
C ARG A 77 -5.13 0.76 12.58
N MET A 78 -6.45 0.95 12.50
CA MET A 78 -7.16 1.94 13.32
C MET A 78 -7.09 1.60 14.81
N LEU A 79 -7.26 0.32 15.17
CA LEU A 79 -7.11 -0.16 16.54
C LEU A 79 -5.69 0.11 17.08
N LEU A 80 -4.66 -0.12 16.26
CA LEU A 80 -3.27 0.18 16.63
C LEU A 80 -2.99 1.68 16.70
N ASP A 81 -3.54 2.48 15.78
CA ASP A 81 -3.34 3.94 15.81
C ASP A 81 -4.00 4.60 17.03
N ALA A 82 -5.06 3.99 17.57
CA ALA A 82 -5.69 4.45 18.81
C ALA A 82 -4.78 4.32 20.04
N HIS A 83 -3.72 3.50 19.97
CA HIS A 83 -2.74 3.38 21.04
C HIS A 83 -1.84 4.65 21.12
N PRO A 84 -1.53 5.19 22.35
CA PRO A 84 -0.76 6.43 22.50
C PRO A 84 0.67 6.34 21.96
N ARG A 85 1.27 5.15 21.95
CA ARG A 85 2.67 4.93 21.50
C ARG A 85 2.80 4.41 20.09
N LEU A 86 1.71 4.01 19.40
CA LEU A 86 1.74 3.44 18.05
C LEU A 86 1.15 4.44 17.07
N HIS A 87 1.91 4.83 16.05
CA HIS A 87 1.44 5.66 14.94
C HIS A 87 1.20 4.78 13.71
N ALA A 88 -0.04 4.64 13.31
CA ALA A 88 -0.44 3.86 12.15
C ALA A 88 -1.13 4.75 11.11
N PRO A 89 -0.38 5.48 10.26
CA PRO A 89 -0.94 6.36 9.24
C PRO A 89 -1.72 5.59 8.17
N HIS A 90 -2.33 6.32 7.22
CA HIS A 90 -2.88 5.69 6.03
C HIS A 90 -1.83 4.86 5.26
N GLU A 91 -2.25 4.14 4.23
CA GLU A 91 -1.33 3.38 3.37
C GLU A 91 -0.30 4.32 2.73
N LEU A 92 0.98 4.13 3.04
CA LEU A 92 2.05 5.00 2.55
C LEU A 92 2.61 4.57 1.19
N HIS A 93 2.30 3.35 0.75
CA HIS A 93 2.73 2.79 -0.53
C HIS A 93 4.23 2.94 -0.79
N ILE A 94 5.07 2.84 0.25
CA ILE A 94 6.52 3.12 0.20
C ILE A 94 7.22 2.38 -0.94
N ARG A 95 6.84 1.12 -1.21
CA ARG A 95 7.43 0.33 -2.30
C ARG A 95 7.23 0.93 -3.70
N ARG A 96 6.37 1.93 -3.86
CA ARG A 96 6.11 2.68 -5.09
C ARG A 96 6.84 4.00 -5.16
N LEU A 97 7.54 4.36 -4.10
CA LEU A 97 8.47 5.46 -4.11
C LEU A 97 9.75 4.98 -4.77
N GLU A 98 9.96 5.38 -5.99
CA GLU A 98 11.09 4.99 -6.84
C GLU A 98 12.01 6.18 -7.05
N VAL A 99 13.32 5.91 -7.13
CA VAL A 99 14.32 6.90 -7.49
C VAL A 99 14.62 6.79 -8.99
N ASP A 100 14.75 7.91 -9.68
CA ASP A 100 15.25 7.97 -11.05
C ASP A 100 16.31 9.08 -11.15
N TYR A 101 17.39 8.78 -11.87
CA TYR A 101 18.46 9.75 -12.06
C TYR A 101 18.06 10.75 -13.14
N GLY A 102 18.04 12.04 -12.82
CA GLY A 102 17.72 13.09 -13.79
C GLY A 102 18.80 13.33 -14.85
N SER A 103 20.01 12.78 -14.66
CA SER A 103 21.11 12.92 -15.59
C SER A 103 22.14 11.78 -15.45
N THR A 104 23.01 11.64 -16.46
CA THR A 104 24.15 10.72 -16.39
C THR A 104 25.16 11.14 -15.32
N LEU A 105 25.28 12.45 -15.06
CA LEU A 105 26.18 12.96 -14.04
C LEU A 105 25.70 12.61 -12.62
N SER A 106 24.38 12.74 -12.36
CA SER A 106 23.83 12.34 -11.06
C SER A 106 24.00 10.84 -10.82
N ARG A 107 23.82 10.00 -11.84
CA ARG A 107 24.08 8.57 -11.72
C ARG A 107 25.54 8.30 -11.39
N ARG A 108 26.50 8.89 -12.14
CA ARG A 108 27.94 8.73 -11.87
C ARG A 108 28.34 9.21 -10.47
N ALA A 109 27.72 10.27 -9.98
CA ALA A 109 27.96 10.75 -8.61
C ALA A 109 27.51 9.74 -7.57
N MET A 110 26.34 9.11 -7.72
CA MET A 110 25.87 8.07 -6.80
C MET A 110 26.71 6.79 -6.93
N ASP A 111 27.08 6.40 -8.13
CA ASP A 111 27.99 5.25 -8.35
C ASP A 111 29.35 5.48 -7.67
N ALA A 112 29.86 6.73 -7.65
CA ALA A 112 31.11 7.08 -6.96
C ALA A 112 30.99 7.05 -5.42
N LEU A 113 29.77 7.15 -4.89
CA LEU A 113 29.45 6.98 -3.46
C LEU A 113 29.07 5.51 -3.14
N ASP A 114 29.22 4.61 -4.09
CA ASP A 114 28.82 3.21 -3.98
C ASP A 114 27.33 3.02 -3.62
N LEU A 115 26.48 3.90 -4.10
CA LEU A 115 25.02 3.89 -3.88
C LEU A 115 24.30 3.46 -5.15
N SER A 116 23.67 2.30 -5.11
CA SER A 116 22.76 1.85 -6.16
C SER A 116 21.42 2.60 -6.07
N ARG A 117 20.62 2.51 -7.13
CA ARG A 117 19.24 3.02 -7.12
C ARG A 117 18.41 2.40 -5.98
N GLY A 118 18.61 1.11 -5.71
CA GLY A 118 17.90 0.42 -4.64
C GLY A 118 18.29 0.91 -3.25
N ASP A 119 19.56 1.28 -3.04
CA ASP A 119 20.03 1.87 -1.79
C ASP A 119 19.38 3.25 -1.58
N LEU A 120 19.36 4.09 -2.61
CA LEU A 120 18.70 5.40 -2.56
C LEU A 120 17.19 5.28 -2.28
N GLU A 121 16.52 4.31 -2.86
CA GLU A 121 15.10 4.05 -2.56
C GLU A 121 14.92 3.62 -1.10
N HIS A 122 15.82 2.83 -0.54
CA HIS A 122 15.75 2.45 0.88
C HIS A 122 15.95 3.67 1.79
N LEU A 123 16.94 4.52 1.52
CA LEU A 123 17.14 5.77 2.26
C LEU A 123 15.88 6.67 2.20
N LEU A 124 15.25 6.76 1.03
CA LEU A 124 14.00 7.50 0.86
C LEU A 124 12.87 6.89 1.70
N TRP A 125 12.68 5.57 1.69
CA TRP A 125 11.65 4.88 2.45
C TRP A 125 11.87 5.07 3.96
N ASP A 126 13.09 4.85 4.43
CA ASP A 126 13.46 5.05 5.82
C ASP A 126 13.18 6.48 6.28
N ARG A 127 13.60 7.47 5.48
CA ARG A 127 13.39 8.88 5.79
C ARG A 127 11.92 9.27 5.85
N VAL A 128 11.09 8.77 4.94
CA VAL A 128 9.64 9.06 4.92
C VAL A 128 8.98 8.48 6.17
N LEU A 129 9.25 7.22 6.49
CA LEU A 129 8.71 6.56 7.67
C LEU A 129 9.18 7.22 8.97
N HIS A 130 10.46 7.51 9.08
CA HIS A 130 11.04 8.19 10.25
C HIS A 130 10.45 9.60 10.44
N ARG A 131 10.33 10.37 9.35
CA ARG A 131 9.71 11.70 9.40
C ARG A 131 8.29 11.64 9.91
N GLU A 132 7.50 10.69 9.43
CA GLU A 132 6.11 10.52 9.84
C GLU A 132 6.00 10.11 11.31
N LEU A 133 6.86 9.19 11.76
CA LEU A 133 6.97 8.82 13.18
C LEU A 133 7.31 10.04 14.04
N THR A 134 8.36 10.78 13.68
CA THR A 134 8.81 11.95 14.45
C THR A 134 7.71 13.01 14.58
N ARG A 135 6.96 13.26 13.51
CA ARG A 135 5.84 14.22 13.53
C ARG A 135 4.68 13.79 14.40
N SER A 136 4.47 12.49 14.54
CA SER A 136 3.40 11.96 15.39
C SER A 136 3.70 12.10 16.88
N GLY A 137 4.96 12.24 17.27
CA GLY A 137 5.41 12.22 18.66
C GLY A 137 5.25 10.87 19.34
N LYS A 138 4.96 9.79 18.60
CA LYS A 138 4.79 8.43 19.11
C LYS A 138 6.09 7.62 18.98
N ASP A 139 6.14 6.42 19.58
CA ASP A 139 7.36 5.61 19.68
C ASP A 139 7.58 4.68 18.49
N PHE A 140 6.50 4.16 17.91
CA PHE A 140 6.56 3.16 16.84
C PHE A 140 5.67 3.55 15.68
N ILE A 141 6.20 3.38 14.46
CA ILE A 141 5.40 3.48 13.25
C ILE A 141 4.89 2.11 12.83
N VAL A 142 3.63 2.03 12.45
CA VAL A 142 2.96 0.84 11.92
C VAL A 142 2.60 1.10 10.48
N GLU A 143 3.33 0.53 9.55
CA GLU A 143 3.07 0.65 8.12
C GLU A 143 2.17 -0.49 7.64
N LYS A 144 1.07 -0.13 7.00
CA LYS A 144 0.10 -1.06 6.46
C LYS A 144 -0.22 -0.73 5.01
N THR A 145 0.51 -1.32 4.09
CA THR A 145 0.18 -1.36 2.67
C THR A 145 0.17 -2.82 2.21
N PRO A 146 -0.95 -3.35 1.72
CA PRO A 146 -1.05 -4.78 1.36
C PRO A 146 0.03 -5.24 0.38
N SER A 147 0.44 -4.35 -0.54
CA SER A 147 1.45 -4.69 -1.53
C SER A 147 2.88 -4.84 -0.97
N ASN A 148 3.13 -4.50 0.29
CA ASN A 148 4.43 -4.71 0.92
C ASN A 148 4.79 -6.21 1.04
N ALA A 149 3.79 -7.07 1.13
CA ALA A 149 4.00 -8.52 1.12
C ALA A 149 4.78 -9.02 -0.12
N PHE A 150 4.73 -8.32 -1.25
CA PHE A 150 5.50 -8.68 -2.45
C PHE A 150 7.00 -8.35 -2.36
N VAL A 151 7.39 -7.52 -1.42
CA VAL A 151 8.79 -7.09 -1.20
C VAL A 151 9.25 -7.36 0.23
N TYR A 152 8.63 -8.32 0.90
CA TYR A 152 8.90 -8.62 2.31
C TYR A 152 10.38 -8.92 2.61
N ARG A 153 11.09 -9.58 1.68
CA ARG A 153 12.51 -9.89 1.84
C ARG A 153 13.33 -8.60 1.95
N ARG A 154 13.11 -7.66 1.02
CA ARG A 154 13.77 -6.37 1.06
C ARG A 154 13.45 -5.61 2.36
N ILE A 155 12.18 -5.59 2.79
CA ILE A 155 11.77 -4.94 4.04
C ILE A 155 12.47 -5.58 5.23
N ARG A 156 12.47 -6.91 5.34
CA ARG A 156 13.14 -7.65 6.40
C ARG A 156 14.65 -7.36 6.43
N ASP A 157 15.28 -7.40 5.28
CA ASP A 157 16.72 -7.27 5.16
C ASP A 157 17.17 -5.82 5.43
N CYS A 158 16.39 -4.81 4.98
CA CYS A 158 16.70 -3.41 5.23
C CYS A 158 16.36 -2.94 6.66
N TRP A 159 15.41 -3.58 7.34
CA TRP A 159 15.09 -3.34 8.76
C TRP A 159 15.07 -4.66 9.53
N PRO A 160 16.25 -5.20 9.92
CA PRO A 160 16.34 -6.49 10.62
C PRO A 160 15.59 -6.53 11.95
N ASP A 161 15.43 -5.37 12.62
CA ASP A 161 14.70 -5.22 13.88
C ASP A 161 13.20 -4.93 13.69
N ALA A 162 12.71 -4.95 12.45
CA ALA A 162 11.29 -4.74 12.16
C ALA A 162 10.44 -5.86 12.79
N ARG A 163 9.24 -5.48 13.23
CA ARG A 163 8.23 -6.42 13.70
C ARG A 163 7.18 -6.64 12.63
N PHE A 164 6.80 -7.90 12.43
CA PHE A 164 5.86 -8.28 11.36
C PHE A 164 4.58 -8.86 11.95
N VAL A 165 3.47 -8.25 11.60
CA VAL A 165 2.13 -8.71 11.96
C VAL A 165 1.45 -9.27 10.72
N PHE A 166 1.11 -10.55 10.73
CA PHE A 166 0.40 -11.22 9.63
C PHE A 166 -1.08 -11.25 9.93
N LEU A 167 -1.86 -10.47 9.19
CA LEU A 167 -3.31 -10.50 9.32
C LEU A 167 -3.89 -11.44 8.27
N LEU A 168 -4.48 -12.54 8.74
CA LEU A 168 -5.15 -13.54 7.92
C LEU A 168 -6.68 -13.37 8.07
N ARG A 169 -7.39 -13.74 7.03
CA ARG A 169 -8.85 -13.82 6.98
C ARG A 169 -9.23 -14.97 6.06
N HIS A 170 -10.42 -15.55 6.26
CA HIS A 170 -10.93 -16.62 5.41
C HIS A 170 -10.82 -16.26 3.92
N PRO A 171 -10.13 -17.09 3.09
CA PRO A 171 -9.83 -16.77 1.69
C PRO A 171 -11.07 -16.40 0.85
N VAL A 172 -12.17 -17.14 1.02
CA VAL A 172 -13.44 -16.86 0.32
C VAL A 172 -14.00 -15.50 0.75
N SER A 173 -13.97 -15.19 2.06
CA SER A 173 -14.45 -13.90 2.57
C SER A 173 -13.65 -12.72 2.03
N ILE A 174 -12.35 -12.91 1.77
CA ILE A 174 -11.51 -11.91 1.10
C ILE A 174 -11.97 -11.69 -0.34
N ALA A 175 -12.12 -12.78 -1.12
CA ALA A 175 -12.52 -12.74 -2.52
C ALA A 175 -13.92 -12.12 -2.69
N GLN A 176 -14.89 -12.54 -1.88
CA GLN A 176 -16.25 -11.97 -1.84
C GLN A 176 -16.20 -10.46 -1.55
N SER A 177 -15.49 -10.07 -0.49
CA SER A 177 -15.36 -8.64 -0.14
C SER A 177 -14.66 -7.82 -1.21
N TRP A 178 -13.80 -8.44 -2.01
CA TRP A 178 -13.13 -7.77 -3.12
C TRP A 178 -14.08 -7.57 -4.30
N HIS A 179 -14.82 -8.61 -4.70
CA HIS A 179 -15.84 -8.52 -5.74
C HIS A 179 -16.93 -7.51 -5.39
N GLU A 180 -17.54 -7.61 -4.20
CA GLU A 180 -18.57 -6.68 -3.71
C GLU A 180 -18.07 -5.22 -3.61
N GLY A 181 -16.76 -5.02 -3.58
CA GLY A 181 -16.16 -3.70 -3.54
C GLY A 181 -16.37 -2.89 -4.79
N ASP A 182 -16.39 -3.56 -5.94
CA ASP A 182 -16.54 -2.97 -7.26
C ASP A 182 -16.93 -4.11 -8.24
N PRO A 183 -18.21 -4.55 -8.21
CA PRO A 183 -18.67 -5.70 -8.98
C PRO A 183 -18.64 -5.46 -10.49
N ASP A 184 -18.74 -4.21 -10.92
CA ASP A 184 -18.70 -3.84 -12.34
C ASP A 184 -17.28 -3.88 -12.92
N LYS A 185 -16.27 -3.80 -12.04
CA LYS A 185 -14.86 -3.78 -12.44
C LYS A 185 -14.27 -5.17 -12.66
N ARG A 186 -14.79 -6.19 -11.99
CA ARG A 186 -14.24 -7.56 -12.04
C ARG A 186 -15.27 -8.60 -11.71
N THR A 187 -15.16 -9.75 -12.36
CA THR A 187 -15.96 -10.93 -12.01
C THR A 187 -15.51 -11.51 -10.66
N TYR A 188 -16.29 -12.44 -10.11
CA TYR A 188 -15.93 -13.12 -8.88
C TYR A 188 -14.67 -13.99 -9.06
N GLU A 189 -14.52 -14.64 -10.21
CA GLU A 189 -13.35 -15.44 -10.57
C GLU A 189 -12.07 -14.58 -10.63
N GLU A 190 -12.15 -13.39 -11.23
CA GLU A 190 -11.05 -12.42 -11.24
C GLU A 190 -10.72 -11.93 -9.83
N ALA A 191 -11.74 -11.72 -8.99
CA ALA A 191 -11.54 -11.37 -7.58
C ALA A 191 -10.85 -12.49 -6.80
N CYS A 192 -11.20 -13.75 -7.04
CA CYS A 192 -10.53 -14.92 -6.47
C CYS A 192 -9.04 -14.96 -6.89
N ALA A 193 -8.76 -14.79 -8.17
CA ALA A 193 -7.39 -14.82 -8.69
C ALA A 193 -6.52 -13.67 -8.13
N ASP A 194 -7.06 -12.45 -8.09
CA ASP A 194 -6.40 -11.29 -7.51
C ASP A 194 -6.16 -11.47 -6.00
N ALA A 195 -7.16 -11.94 -5.27
CA ALA A 195 -7.05 -12.23 -3.84
C ALA A 195 -5.98 -13.29 -3.57
N LEU A 196 -5.99 -14.38 -4.32
CA LEU A 196 -5.02 -15.47 -4.19
C LEU A 196 -3.58 -15.00 -4.40
N ARG A 197 -3.35 -14.09 -5.34
CA ARG A 197 -2.03 -13.50 -5.58
C ARG A 197 -1.48 -12.79 -4.34
N TYR A 198 -2.31 -12.00 -3.64
CA TYR A 198 -1.92 -11.34 -2.40
C TYR A 198 -1.80 -12.32 -1.24
N MET A 199 -2.71 -13.28 -1.12
CA MET A 199 -2.63 -14.33 -0.09
C MET A 199 -1.35 -15.14 -0.20
N LYS A 200 -0.95 -15.56 -1.40
CA LYS A 200 0.33 -16.24 -1.65
C LYS A 200 1.53 -15.37 -1.25
N ALA A 201 1.50 -14.07 -1.52
CA ALA A 201 2.57 -13.17 -1.11
C ALA A 201 2.67 -13.06 0.42
N VAL A 202 1.54 -12.96 1.12
CA VAL A 202 1.50 -12.93 2.59
C VAL A 202 1.93 -14.26 3.19
N ASP A 203 1.52 -15.39 2.62
CA ASP A 203 1.93 -16.72 3.10
C ASP A 203 3.42 -16.97 2.92
N ASN A 204 3.98 -16.53 1.79
CA ASN A 204 5.43 -16.57 1.55
C ASN A 204 6.18 -15.68 2.55
N ALA A 205 5.65 -14.50 2.86
CA ALA A 205 6.24 -13.62 3.87
C ALA A 205 6.19 -14.27 5.26
N ARG A 206 5.05 -14.87 5.63
CA ARG A 206 4.85 -15.55 6.92
C ARG A 206 5.79 -16.75 7.10
N LYS A 207 6.04 -17.51 6.03
CA LYS A 207 6.99 -18.61 6.03
C LYS A 207 8.45 -18.16 6.02
N GLY A 208 8.75 -17.02 5.41
CA GLY A 208 10.10 -16.50 5.23
C GLY A 208 10.57 -15.53 6.32
N ILE A 209 9.72 -15.18 7.29
CA ILE A 209 10.04 -14.29 8.42
C ILE A 209 9.85 -15.06 9.72
N THR A 210 10.90 -15.23 10.47
CA THR A 210 10.86 -15.85 11.79
C THR A 210 10.42 -14.85 12.85
N GLY A 211 9.62 -15.30 13.82
CA GLY A 211 9.22 -14.45 14.96
C GLY A 211 8.11 -13.44 14.67
N GLY A 212 7.42 -13.54 13.53
CA GLY A 212 6.26 -12.71 13.26
C GLY A 212 4.99 -13.14 14.04
N HIS A 213 4.09 -12.19 14.29
CA HIS A 213 2.83 -12.45 15.01
C HIS A 213 1.66 -12.59 14.04
N THR A 214 0.88 -13.67 14.16
CA THR A 214 -0.30 -13.89 13.32
C THR A 214 -1.57 -13.50 14.05
N VAL A 215 -2.39 -12.68 13.39
CA VAL A 215 -3.74 -12.28 13.82
C VAL A 215 -4.75 -12.83 12.82
N ARG A 216 -5.80 -13.47 13.29
CA ARG A 216 -6.96 -13.86 12.47
C ARG A 216 -8.05 -12.81 12.60
N TYR A 217 -8.57 -12.35 11.46
CA TYR A 217 -9.63 -11.32 11.43
C TYR A 217 -10.85 -11.75 12.22
N GLU A 218 -11.25 -13.00 12.08
CA GLU A 218 -12.42 -13.58 12.73
C GLU A 218 -12.26 -13.55 14.26
N GLU A 219 -11.08 -13.89 14.73
CA GLU A 219 -10.76 -13.87 16.16
C GLU A 219 -10.65 -12.45 16.70
N LEU A 220 -10.08 -11.53 15.89
CA LEU A 220 -9.99 -10.12 16.23
C LEU A 220 -11.38 -9.47 16.37
N THR A 221 -12.34 -9.87 15.53
CA THR A 221 -13.70 -9.32 15.59
C THR A 221 -14.58 -10.00 16.63
N ALA A 222 -14.29 -11.24 17.01
CA ALA A 222 -15.01 -11.97 18.06
C ALA A 222 -14.55 -11.58 19.47
N ASP A 223 -13.25 -11.40 19.67
CA ASP A 223 -12.66 -11.05 20.98
C ASP A 223 -11.50 -10.05 20.76
N PRO A 224 -11.82 -8.79 20.45
CA PRO A 224 -10.82 -7.79 20.09
C PRO A 224 -9.86 -7.49 21.24
N GLU A 225 -10.32 -7.41 22.47
CA GLU A 225 -9.46 -7.11 23.61
C GLU A 225 -8.37 -8.17 23.81
N ARG A 226 -8.76 -9.43 23.88
CA ARG A 226 -7.81 -10.53 24.04
C ARG A 226 -6.76 -10.55 22.93
N ARG A 227 -7.17 -10.33 21.67
CA ARG A 227 -6.26 -10.34 20.52
C ARG A 227 -5.34 -9.12 20.51
N LEU A 228 -5.83 -7.96 20.90
CA LEU A 228 -5.01 -6.75 21.02
C LEU A 228 -4.03 -6.86 22.18
N ARG A 229 -4.41 -7.43 23.33
CA ARG A 229 -3.46 -7.69 24.44
C ARG A 229 -2.29 -8.56 24.00
N ALA A 230 -2.55 -9.67 23.30
CA ALA A 230 -1.50 -10.53 22.77
C ALA A 230 -0.61 -9.81 21.74
N LEU A 231 -1.22 -8.98 20.88
CA LEU A 231 -0.49 -8.18 19.91
C LEU A 231 0.37 -7.10 20.58
N CYS A 232 -0.14 -6.40 21.59
CA CYS A 232 0.61 -5.41 22.35
C CYS A 232 1.80 -6.04 23.06
N THR A 233 1.63 -7.21 23.67
CA THR A 233 2.76 -7.99 24.27
C THR A 233 3.84 -8.28 23.22
N TYR A 234 3.45 -8.72 22.03
CA TYR A 234 4.39 -8.94 20.92
C TYR A 234 5.08 -7.63 20.48
N LEU A 235 4.35 -6.53 20.42
CA LEU A 235 4.89 -5.21 20.07
C LEU A 235 5.69 -4.55 21.22
N GLY A 236 5.72 -5.13 22.42
CA GLY A 236 6.42 -4.59 23.59
C GLY A 236 5.82 -3.26 24.08
N VAL A 237 4.51 -3.18 24.07
CA VAL A 237 3.72 -2.08 24.63
C VAL A 237 2.60 -2.65 25.50
N ASP A 238 2.11 -1.88 26.45
CA ASP A 238 0.96 -2.26 27.26
C ASP A 238 -0.33 -2.09 26.45
N PHE A 239 -1.35 -2.88 26.78
CA PHE A 239 -2.65 -2.72 26.15
C PHE A 239 -3.36 -1.48 26.71
N GLU A 240 -3.94 -0.69 25.80
CA GLU A 240 -4.71 0.51 26.14
C GLU A 240 -6.19 0.31 25.77
N PRO A 241 -7.14 0.48 26.72
CA PRO A 241 -8.56 0.32 26.43
C PRO A 241 -9.09 1.21 25.30
N ALA A 242 -8.47 2.39 25.10
CA ALA A 242 -8.79 3.31 24.00
C ALA A 242 -8.63 2.67 22.61
N MET A 243 -7.87 1.57 22.49
CA MET A 243 -7.74 0.83 21.24
C MET A 243 -9.07 0.22 20.76
N LEU A 244 -10.00 -0.06 21.68
CA LEU A 244 -11.31 -0.65 21.35
C LEU A 244 -12.30 0.38 20.81
N ASP A 245 -12.09 1.66 21.11
CA ASP A 245 -12.91 2.79 20.64
C ASP A 245 -12.05 3.74 19.78
N TYR A 246 -11.76 3.30 18.57
CA TYR A 246 -10.93 4.07 17.64
C TYR A 246 -11.65 5.26 16.99
N GLY A 247 -12.97 5.36 17.18
CA GLY A 247 -13.80 6.48 16.70
C GLY A 247 -13.76 7.72 17.57
N ALA A 248 -13.33 7.58 18.83
CA ALA A 248 -13.32 8.68 19.80
C ALA A 248 -12.22 9.75 19.52
N ARG A 249 -11.32 9.52 18.55
CA ARG A 249 -10.24 10.46 18.23
C ARG A 249 -10.60 11.39 17.08
N ASP A 250 -10.54 12.69 17.35
CA ASP A 250 -10.51 13.73 16.33
C ASP A 250 -9.30 13.54 15.41
N GLY A 251 -9.56 13.43 14.08
CA GLY A 251 -8.49 13.42 13.08
C GLY A 251 -8.16 12.08 12.44
N THR A 252 -8.86 10.99 12.72
CA THR A 252 -8.78 9.75 11.95
C THR A 252 -9.39 9.93 10.55
N GLN A 253 -8.75 10.75 9.73
CA GLN A 253 -9.19 10.95 8.34
C GLN A 253 -8.92 9.69 7.53
N VAL A 254 -9.98 8.93 7.30
CA VAL A 254 -9.95 7.86 6.31
C VAL A 254 -10.02 8.51 4.93
N GLN A 255 -8.87 8.65 4.28
CA GLN A 255 -8.81 9.22 2.92
C GLN A 255 -9.27 8.18 1.90
N LYS A 256 -10.20 8.57 1.02
CA LYS A 256 -10.64 7.72 -0.10
C LYS A 256 -9.44 7.30 -0.94
N GLY A 257 -9.28 5.97 -1.13
CA GLY A 257 -8.19 5.40 -1.92
C GLY A 257 -6.92 5.03 -1.14
N LEU A 258 -6.80 5.44 0.13
CA LEU A 258 -5.66 5.11 1.01
C LEU A 258 -6.06 4.15 2.16
N GLY A 259 -6.90 3.20 1.86
CA GLY A 259 -7.45 2.22 2.78
C GLY A 259 -8.95 2.03 2.59
N ASP A 260 -9.57 1.17 3.43
CA ASP A 260 -11.02 0.97 3.41
C ASP A 260 -11.73 2.13 4.14
N TRP A 261 -12.68 2.77 3.48
CA TRP A 261 -13.42 3.94 3.97
C TRP A 261 -14.93 3.68 4.18
N ARG A 262 -15.33 2.40 4.16
CA ARG A 262 -16.74 2.00 4.25
C ARG A 262 -17.34 2.22 5.65
N ASP A 263 -18.66 2.19 5.72
CA ASP A 263 -19.46 2.52 6.92
C ASP A 263 -19.07 1.72 8.16
N LYS A 264 -18.67 0.45 8.03
CA LYS A 264 -18.20 -0.36 9.16
C LYS A 264 -16.97 0.22 9.86
N ILE A 265 -16.05 0.82 9.11
CA ILE A 265 -14.87 1.49 9.69
C ILE A 265 -15.28 2.81 10.35
N ARG A 266 -16.25 3.51 9.78
CA ARG A 266 -16.75 4.78 10.30
C ARG A 266 -17.51 4.65 11.61
N SER A 267 -17.98 3.45 11.97
CA SER A 267 -18.67 3.22 13.25
C SER A 267 -17.79 3.50 14.48
N GLY A 268 -16.47 3.52 14.33
CA GLY A 268 -15.51 3.77 15.41
C GLY A 268 -15.31 2.60 16.37
N THR A 269 -16.08 1.53 16.23
CA THR A 269 -16.02 0.35 17.09
C THR A 269 -15.92 -0.94 16.27
N VAL A 270 -15.41 -2.01 16.88
CA VAL A 270 -15.28 -3.31 16.22
C VAL A 270 -16.65 -3.92 15.97
N GLN A 271 -16.98 -4.16 14.72
CA GLN A 271 -18.21 -4.83 14.32
C GLN A 271 -17.97 -6.32 14.10
N ALA A 272 -18.96 -7.15 14.42
CA ALA A 272 -18.91 -8.58 14.18
C ALA A 272 -18.56 -8.90 12.72
N GLY A 273 -17.70 -9.92 12.53
CA GLY A 273 -17.37 -10.47 11.24
C GLY A 273 -18.59 -11.11 10.55
N ARG A 274 -18.45 -11.42 9.26
CA ARG A 274 -19.44 -12.26 8.58
C ARG A 274 -19.32 -13.70 9.06
N PRO A 275 -20.39 -14.50 8.99
CA PRO A 275 -20.30 -15.94 9.14
C PRO A 275 -19.23 -16.52 8.20
N LEU A 276 -18.56 -17.56 8.64
CA LEU A 276 -17.60 -18.26 7.78
C LEU A 276 -18.36 -18.99 6.66
N PRO A 277 -17.81 -18.97 5.43
CA PRO A 277 -18.32 -19.80 4.35
C PRO A 277 -18.22 -21.28 4.71
N LYS A 278 -19.18 -22.09 4.21
CA LYS A 278 -19.15 -23.53 4.37
C LYS A 278 -18.13 -24.17 3.43
N ASP A 279 -17.69 -25.39 3.73
CA ASP A 279 -16.66 -26.10 2.97
C ASP A 279 -17.06 -26.36 1.51
N ASP A 280 -18.37 -26.57 1.26
CA ASP A 280 -18.94 -26.74 -0.09
C ASP A 280 -19.05 -25.44 -0.89
N GLU A 281 -18.99 -24.29 -0.23
CA GLU A 281 -19.00 -22.97 -0.86
C GLU A 281 -17.59 -22.50 -1.27
N ILE A 282 -16.52 -23.26 -0.97
CA ILE A 282 -15.15 -22.88 -1.24
C ILE A 282 -14.80 -23.17 -2.71
N PRO A 283 -14.52 -22.13 -3.54
CA PRO A 283 -14.01 -22.32 -4.90
C PRO A 283 -12.72 -23.15 -4.89
N GLU A 284 -12.59 -24.08 -5.86
CA GLU A 284 -11.44 -24.98 -5.97
C GLU A 284 -10.10 -24.24 -5.96
N VAL A 285 -10.04 -23.08 -6.64
CA VAL A 285 -8.84 -22.24 -6.71
C VAL A 285 -8.38 -21.69 -5.35
N LEU A 286 -9.27 -21.60 -4.37
CA LEU A 286 -8.99 -21.08 -3.03
C LEU A 286 -8.76 -22.18 -1.99
N ARG A 287 -9.13 -23.43 -2.26
CA ARG A 287 -8.97 -24.58 -1.32
C ARG A 287 -7.56 -24.70 -0.77
N PRO A 288 -6.49 -24.72 -1.60
CA PRO A 288 -5.13 -24.87 -1.07
C PRO A 288 -4.73 -23.74 -0.10
N MET A 289 -5.30 -22.56 -0.27
CA MET A 289 -5.04 -21.44 0.64
C MET A 289 -5.85 -21.55 1.93
N CYS A 290 -7.09 -22.06 1.86
CA CYS A 290 -7.89 -22.38 3.05
C CYS A 290 -7.18 -23.41 3.92
N GLU A 291 -6.64 -24.49 3.32
CA GLU A 291 -5.84 -25.52 3.98
C GLU A 291 -4.55 -24.93 4.60
N ALA A 292 -3.76 -24.19 3.80
CA ALA A 292 -2.50 -23.59 4.25
C ALA A 292 -2.68 -22.62 5.43
N TRP A 293 -3.84 -22.00 5.53
CA TRP A 293 -4.15 -21.06 6.61
C TRP A 293 -5.01 -21.68 7.71
N GLY A 294 -5.36 -22.99 7.61
CA GLY A 294 -6.09 -23.76 8.62
C GLY A 294 -7.56 -23.34 8.76
N TYR A 295 -8.18 -22.95 7.66
CA TYR A 295 -9.63 -22.73 7.55
C TYR A 295 -10.36 -23.97 6.98
N LEU A 296 -9.63 -24.90 6.39
CA LEU A 296 -10.10 -26.20 5.93
C LEU A 296 -9.17 -27.26 6.52
N LYS A 297 -9.74 -28.41 6.93
CA LYS A 297 -8.98 -29.54 7.49
C LYS A 297 -8.59 -30.54 6.42
#